data_d6baff6160902759b894973602d42c96
#
_entry.id   d6baff6160902759b894973602d42c96
#
_cell.length_a   1.000
_cell.length_b   1.000
_cell.length_c   1.000
_cell.angle_alpha   90.00
_cell.angle_beta   90.00
_cell.angle_gamma   90.00
#
_symmetry.space_group_name_H-M   'P 1'
#
loop_
_entity.id
_entity.type
_entity.pdbx_description
1 polymer ?
#
loop_
_entity_poly.entity_id
_entity_poly.type
_entity_poly.pdbx_seq_one_letter_code
_entity_poly.pdbx_strand_id
1 'polypeptide(L)'
;MVATYETKTNYKVVGKTPIRHDGLDKVTGRAIYGGDVKVPGLIWGDVLRSPHTHARIKGIDTSAAEAMDGVFAVLTNSDFPSADEGEVSAGEDTVNLKRDQTNIMAASKVHYKGHVVAAVAAVDRNTAEEAVNKIKVEYELLQPISNVDTAMADDAPIILEDLIGDHLGEQVTNTNIAKIFRHEFGDVEDAFNKSDLVIERTVEMSMVHQGYIEPHNATAIWAEDGNITVWSSTQGSFGVRSQTAGLLGIPESKVKVNYVEIGGGFGGKTKVYFAPIAALLSRKSGGRPVKFVMDRSSVFEASGPAPGGKIRMKIGVNKNGKITAADTDLMLESGGYPGSAVGAAGICVLACYNIPASRITGYDILVNKPKSAAYRAPGSPQASFAIETVIDEICDELGLDKIQFRLDNAAHEGTRRGDGVQFIRVGLEECLVAAKESDHWNSPLGDTPAGKARGRGIASAYWMNGGGKSTCDLMMQDDGTVMMNEGSADIGGTRTSIAMQAAEVLGIPVEDFHPSIPDTDSIGFTGVTGGSRTTYTTGLAAYNAAQKLVAELKE
;
A
#
# COMPACT_ATOMS: atom_id res chain seq x y z
N MET A 1 13.32 23.52 22.52
CA MET A 1 12.43 24.65 22.16
C MET A 1 11.26 24.03 21.42
N VAL A 2 10.10 23.95 22.04
CA VAL A 2 8.85 23.55 21.39
C VAL A 2 8.52 24.69 20.43
N ALA A 3 8.53 24.41 19.13
CA ALA A 3 8.07 25.39 18.15
C ALA A 3 6.56 25.61 18.40
N THR A 4 6.21 26.74 18.95
CA THR A 4 4.82 27.22 18.98
C THR A 4 4.42 27.48 17.53
N TYR A 5 3.70 26.53 16.91
CA TYR A 5 3.07 26.80 15.64
C TYR A 5 1.90 27.75 15.87
N GLU A 6 2.10 29.03 15.56
CA GLU A 6 0.97 29.94 15.39
C GLU A 6 0.13 29.41 14.23
N THR A 7 -1.06 28.94 14.51
CA THR A 7 -2.05 28.65 13.47
C THR A 7 -2.44 29.98 12.83
N LYS A 8 -1.93 30.25 11.63
CA LYS A 8 -2.35 31.40 10.82
C LYS A 8 -3.82 31.17 10.45
N THR A 9 -4.73 31.89 11.08
CA THR A 9 -6.19 31.66 10.99
C THR A 9 -6.85 32.29 9.76
N ASN A 10 -6.10 33.05 8.93
CA ASN A 10 -6.65 33.83 7.82
C ASN A 10 -5.95 33.50 6.49
N TYR A 11 -6.00 32.22 6.06
CA TYR A 11 -5.60 31.86 4.71
C TYR A 11 -6.59 32.39 3.68
N LYS A 12 -6.07 32.87 2.54
CA LYS A 12 -6.89 33.35 1.41
C LYS A 12 -7.35 32.22 0.50
N VAL A 13 -6.51 31.22 0.30
CA VAL A 13 -6.70 30.09 -0.63
C VAL A 13 -6.82 28.77 0.12
N VAL A 14 -5.86 28.46 1.01
CA VAL A 14 -5.87 27.23 1.81
C VAL A 14 -7.10 27.19 2.73
N GLY A 15 -7.78 26.04 2.77
CA GLY A 15 -9.03 25.85 3.52
C GLY A 15 -10.29 26.30 2.76
N LYS A 16 -10.16 26.72 1.50
CA LYS A 16 -11.30 26.97 0.60
C LYS A 16 -11.63 25.70 -0.20
N THR A 17 -12.72 25.74 -0.95
CA THR A 17 -13.21 24.63 -1.77
C THR A 17 -13.23 25.03 -3.26
N PRO A 18 -12.06 25.13 -3.92
CA PRO A 18 -12.01 25.42 -5.35
C PRO A 18 -12.51 24.24 -6.18
N ILE A 19 -12.84 24.52 -7.44
CA ILE A 19 -13.09 23.44 -8.41
C ILE A 19 -11.76 22.72 -8.69
N ARG A 20 -11.79 21.39 -8.68
CA ARG A 20 -10.59 20.59 -8.97
C ARG A 20 -10.14 20.79 -10.43
N HIS A 21 -8.86 20.99 -10.65
CA HIS A 21 -8.27 21.16 -12.00
C HIS A 21 -8.53 19.95 -12.90
N ASP A 22 -8.50 18.72 -12.34
CA ASP A 22 -8.77 17.47 -13.04
C ASP A 22 -10.27 17.10 -13.14
N GLY A 23 -11.13 17.86 -12.47
CA GLY A 23 -12.54 17.50 -12.29
C GLY A 23 -13.32 17.44 -13.60
N LEU A 24 -13.14 18.43 -14.46
CA LEU A 24 -13.85 18.52 -15.74
C LEU A 24 -13.52 17.34 -16.67
N ASP A 25 -12.25 16.98 -16.80
CA ASP A 25 -11.81 15.89 -17.65
C ASP A 25 -12.34 14.53 -17.14
N LYS A 26 -12.38 14.34 -15.83
CA LYS A 26 -12.93 13.11 -15.23
C LYS A 26 -14.43 12.96 -15.45
N VAL A 27 -15.22 14.02 -15.24
CA VAL A 27 -16.68 13.93 -15.40
C VAL A 27 -17.16 13.96 -16.85
N THR A 28 -16.32 14.40 -17.78
CA THR A 28 -16.64 14.43 -19.23
C THR A 28 -16.03 13.26 -20.01
N GLY A 29 -15.25 12.38 -19.33
CA GLY A 29 -14.60 11.23 -19.97
C GLY A 29 -13.37 11.58 -20.83
N ARG A 30 -12.77 12.77 -20.65
CA ARG A 30 -11.54 13.17 -21.35
C ARG A 30 -10.27 12.72 -20.60
N ALA A 31 -10.39 12.42 -19.32
CA ALA A 31 -9.29 11.90 -18.53
C ALA A 31 -8.80 10.57 -19.10
N ILE A 32 -7.49 10.43 -19.24
CA ILE A 32 -6.85 9.23 -19.84
C ILE A 32 -6.32 8.35 -18.71
N TYR A 33 -6.94 7.20 -18.55
CA TYR A 33 -6.49 6.14 -17.66
C TYR A 33 -5.57 5.16 -18.37
N GLY A 34 -4.85 4.31 -17.65
CA GLY A 34 -3.90 3.39 -18.27
C GLY A 34 -4.52 2.42 -19.28
N GLY A 35 -5.77 2.00 -19.06
CA GLY A 35 -6.53 1.20 -20.02
C GLY A 35 -6.87 1.93 -21.32
N ASP A 36 -6.94 3.27 -21.30
CA ASP A 36 -7.31 4.12 -22.46
C ASP A 36 -6.11 4.45 -23.36
N VAL A 37 -4.89 4.20 -22.91
CA VAL A 37 -3.67 4.50 -23.68
C VAL A 37 -3.72 3.87 -25.07
N LYS A 38 -3.55 4.66 -26.10
CA LYS A 38 -3.51 4.22 -27.51
C LYS A 38 -2.18 4.64 -28.14
N VAL A 39 -1.43 3.66 -28.63
CA VAL A 39 -0.13 3.88 -29.27
C VAL A 39 -0.18 3.17 -30.63
N PRO A 40 0.35 3.79 -31.71
CA PRO A 40 0.41 3.14 -33.02
C PRO A 40 1.12 1.78 -32.97
N GLY A 41 0.55 0.78 -33.62
CA GLY A 41 1.10 -0.59 -33.63
C GLY A 41 0.87 -1.39 -32.36
N LEU A 42 -0.01 -0.93 -31.46
CA LEU A 42 -0.34 -1.59 -30.19
C LEU A 42 -0.87 -3.01 -30.43
N ILE A 43 -0.31 -3.95 -29.66
CA ILE A 43 -0.76 -5.33 -29.55
C ILE A 43 -1.19 -5.62 -28.11
N TRP A 44 -1.91 -6.71 -27.89
CA TRP A 44 -2.48 -7.05 -26.60
C TRP A 44 -1.74 -8.19 -25.91
N GLY A 45 -1.51 -8.00 -24.63
CA GLY A 45 -0.98 -9.03 -23.76
C GLY A 45 -2.07 -9.69 -22.91
N ASP A 46 -1.91 -10.99 -22.67
CA ASP A 46 -2.67 -11.73 -21.67
C ASP A 46 -1.76 -12.72 -20.94
N VAL A 47 -2.22 -13.25 -19.79
CA VAL A 47 -1.42 -14.11 -18.92
C VAL A 47 -2.15 -15.40 -18.57
N LEU A 48 -1.43 -16.51 -18.63
CA LEU A 48 -1.87 -17.77 -18.05
C LEU A 48 -1.67 -17.76 -16.54
N ARG A 49 -2.72 -18.00 -15.79
CA ARG A 49 -2.71 -18.08 -14.33
C ARG A 49 -2.88 -19.50 -13.82
N SER A 50 -2.19 -19.82 -12.75
CA SER A 50 -2.34 -21.12 -12.10
C SER A 50 -3.76 -21.27 -11.51
N PRO A 51 -4.45 -22.39 -11.79
CA PRO A 51 -5.68 -22.74 -11.10
C PRO A 51 -5.44 -23.32 -9.70
N HIS A 52 -4.16 -23.63 -9.37
CA HIS A 52 -3.77 -24.29 -8.13
C HIS A 52 -3.21 -23.30 -7.13
N THR A 53 -3.51 -23.54 -5.86
CA THR A 53 -3.05 -22.72 -4.74
C THR A 53 -1.57 -22.99 -4.41
N HIS A 54 -1.11 -24.24 -4.53
CA HIS A 54 0.27 -24.65 -4.26
C HIS A 54 0.62 -25.85 -5.14
N ALA A 55 1.59 -25.68 -6.03
CA ALA A 55 2.04 -26.74 -6.92
C ALA A 55 3.46 -26.48 -7.46
N ARG A 56 4.21 -27.54 -7.74
CA ARG A 56 5.44 -27.45 -8.54
C ARG A 56 5.08 -27.45 -10.02
N ILE A 57 5.79 -26.63 -10.80
CA ILE A 57 5.73 -26.64 -12.26
C ILE A 57 6.75 -27.65 -12.77
N LYS A 58 6.28 -28.74 -13.38
CA LYS A 58 7.14 -29.79 -13.99
C LYS A 58 7.53 -29.45 -15.41
N GLY A 59 6.67 -28.76 -16.14
CA GLY A 59 6.90 -28.34 -17.51
C GLY A 59 5.85 -27.36 -17.99
N ILE A 60 6.24 -26.53 -18.94
CA ILE A 60 5.36 -25.57 -19.64
C ILE A 60 5.57 -25.80 -21.14
N ASP A 61 4.52 -26.22 -21.86
CA ASP A 61 4.53 -26.34 -23.32
C ASP A 61 3.80 -25.14 -23.95
N THR A 62 4.56 -24.25 -24.56
CA THR A 62 4.09 -23.01 -25.23
C THR A 62 3.88 -23.20 -26.74
N SER A 63 4.28 -24.35 -27.32
CA SER A 63 4.40 -24.57 -28.76
C SER A 63 3.11 -24.29 -29.52
N ALA A 64 1.96 -24.70 -28.97
CA ALA A 64 0.65 -24.48 -29.60
C ALA A 64 0.22 -23.00 -29.60
N ALA A 65 0.61 -22.24 -28.60
CA ALA A 65 0.37 -20.80 -28.54
C ALA A 65 1.30 -20.04 -29.50
N GLU A 66 2.58 -20.43 -29.58
CA GLU A 66 3.57 -19.83 -30.48
C GLU A 66 3.23 -20.06 -31.96
N ALA A 67 2.63 -21.20 -32.29
CA ALA A 67 2.23 -21.53 -33.64
C ALA A 67 0.89 -20.91 -34.09
N MET A 68 0.22 -20.16 -33.20
CA MET A 68 -1.10 -19.59 -33.47
C MET A 68 -0.97 -18.29 -34.30
N ASP A 69 -1.75 -18.18 -35.37
CA ASP A 69 -1.80 -16.97 -36.20
C ASP A 69 -2.19 -15.75 -35.35
N GLY A 70 -1.46 -14.65 -35.51
CA GLY A 70 -1.67 -13.42 -34.78
C GLY A 70 -0.96 -13.35 -33.43
N VAL A 71 -0.27 -14.39 -32.98
CA VAL A 71 0.61 -14.37 -31.83
C VAL A 71 2.00 -13.88 -32.25
N PHE A 72 2.55 -12.91 -31.51
CA PHE A 72 3.86 -12.31 -31.77
C PHE A 72 4.94 -12.83 -30.82
N ALA A 73 4.58 -13.13 -29.58
CA ALA A 73 5.53 -13.60 -28.59
C ALA A 73 4.82 -14.35 -27.46
N VAL A 74 5.53 -15.33 -26.89
CA VAL A 74 5.18 -16.01 -25.65
C VAL A 74 6.34 -15.84 -24.66
N LEU A 75 6.03 -15.71 -23.37
CA LEU A 75 6.96 -15.44 -22.29
C LEU A 75 6.70 -16.41 -21.13
N THR A 76 7.77 -16.92 -20.55
CA THR A 76 7.78 -17.64 -19.27
C THR A 76 8.80 -17.02 -18.31
N ASN A 77 8.90 -17.47 -17.07
CA ASN A 77 9.87 -16.94 -16.12
C ASN A 77 11.32 -17.07 -16.63
N SER A 78 11.64 -18.06 -17.45
CA SER A 78 12.98 -18.24 -18.02
C SER A 78 13.43 -17.14 -18.98
N ASP A 79 12.52 -16.29 -19.44
CA ASP A 79 12.84 -15.14 -20.29
C ASP A 79 13.28 -13.91 -19.49
N PHE A 80 13.05 -13.92 -18.18
CA PHE A 80 13.58 -12.87 -17.31
C PHE A 80 15.10 -13.05 -17.11
N PRO A 81 15.87 -11.97 -17.02
CA PRO A 81 17.25 -12.07 -16.59
C PRO A 81 17.32 -12.61 -15.15
N SER A 82 18.42 -13.24 -14.79
CA SER A 82 18.62 -13.64 -13.39
C SER A 82 18.61 -12.39 -12.50
N ALA A 83 17.65 -12.32 -11.58
CA ALA A 83 17.58 -11.22 -10.64
C ALA A 83 18.64 -11.39 -9.53
N ASP A 84 19.32 -10.30 -9.20
CA ASP A 84 20.21 -10.24 -8.05
C ASP A 84 19.40 -10.23 -6.73
N GLU A 85 20.07 -10.54 -5.61
CA GLU A 85 19.51 -10.43 -4.24
C GLU A 85 19.32 -8.95 -3.80
N GLY A 86 19.26 -8.01 -4.75
CA GLY A 86 19.09 -6.58 -4.49
C GLY A 86 17.68 -6.22 -4.02
N GLU A 87 17.58 -5.06 -3.39
CA GLU A 87 16.31 -4.49 -2.94
C GLU A 87 16.01 -3.20 -3.70
N VAL A 88 14.73 -2.98 -4.02
CA VAL A 88 14.23 -1.73 -4.60
C VAL A 88 13.02 -1.22 -3.84
N SER A 89 12.80 0.10 -3.90
CA SER A 89 11.62 0.72 -3.28
C SER A 89 10.33 0.32 -3.99
N ALA A 90 9.35 -0.11 -3.22
CA ALA A 90 7.99 -0.43 -3.66
C ALA A 90 6.97 0.33 -2.80
N GLY A 91 6.98 1.65 -2.92
CA GLY A 91 6.13 2.52 -2.12
C GLY A 91 6.70 2.81 -0.73
N GLU A 92 6.04 2.34 0.30
CA GLU A 92 6.46 2.47 1.70
C GLU A 92 7.38 1.32 2.15
N ASP A 93 7.46 0.25 1.33
CA ASP A 93 8.26 -0.94 1.58
C ASP A 93 9.44 -1.02 0.62
N THR A 94 10.34 -1.95 0.88
CA THR A 94 11.32 -2.47 -0.07
C THR A 94 10.93 -3.88 -0.51
N VAL A 95 11.30 -4.26 -1.72
CA VAL A 95 11.11 -5.62 -2.23
C VAL A 95 12.44 -6.21 -2.65
N ASN A 96 12.66 -7.48 -2.32
CA ASN A 96 13.78 -8.25 -2.84
C ASN A 96 13.48 -8.61 -4.31
N LEU A 97 14.36 -8.23 -5.22
CA LEU A 97 14.15 -8.36 -6.67
C LEU A 97 13.93 -9.82 -7.11
N LYS A 98 14.70 -10.76 -6.56
CA LYS A 98 14.54 -12.18 -6.86
C LYS A 98 13.17 -12.72 -6.43
N ARG A 99 12.71 -12.34 -5.23
CA ARG A 99 11.39 -12.71 -4.72
C ARG A 99 10.28 -12.06 -5.54
N ASP A 100 10.45 -10.80 -5.90
CA ASP A 100 9.45 -10.07 -6.67
C ASP A 100 9.35 -10.59 -8.11
N GLN A 101 10.48 -10.96 -8.74
CA GLN A 101 10.48 -11.60 -10.06
C GLN A 101 9.67 -12.90 -10.06
N THR A 102 9.88 -13.77 -9.07
CA THR A 102 9.11 -15.01 -8.96
C THR A 102 7.66 -14.80 -8.55
N ASN A 103 7.34 -13.71 -7.83
CA ASN A 103 5.96 -13.32 -7.52
C ASN A 103 5.20 -12.76 -8.73
N ILE A 104 5.90 -12.03 -9.63
CA ILE A 104 5.32 -11.51 -10.87
C ILE A 104 5.05 -12.64 -11.86
N MET A 105 5.97 -13.63 -11.94
CA MET A 105 5.81 -14.80 -12.78
C MET A 105 6.48 -16.02 -12.15
N ALA A 106 5.71 -17.06 -11.90
CA ALA A 106 6.15 -18.27 -11.25
C ALA A 106 7.30 -18.95 -12.02
N ALA A 107 8.39 -19.28 -11.32
CA ALA A 107 9.51 -20.01 -11.89
C ALA A 107 9.27 -21.54 -11.84
N SER A 108 9.53 -22.16 -10.70
CA SER A 108 9.41 -23.62 -10.51
C SER A 108 8.22 -24.01 -9.63
N LYS A 109 7.56 -23.04 -8.99
CA LYS A 109 6.47 -23.30 -8.04
C LYS A 109 5.46 -22.16 -8.07
N VAL A 110 4.17 -22.51 -8.02
CA VAL A 110 3.09 -21.57 -7.77
C VAL A 110 2.77 -21.53 -6.29
N HIS A 111 2.57 -20.32 -5.74
CA HIS A 111 2.38 -20.09 -4.30
C HIS A 111 0.95 -19.66 -3.94
N TYR A 112 0.11 -19.36 -4.96
CA TYR A 112 -1.29 -19.00 -4.76
C TYR A 112 -2.08 -19.21 -6.06
N LYS A 113 -3.39 -19.40 -5.93
CA LYS A 113 -4.29 -19.41 -7.09
C LYS A 113 -4.27 -18.06 -7.79
N GLY A 114 -4.15 -18.04 -9.11
CA GLY A 114 -4.01 -16.82 -9.90
C GLY A 114 -2.56 -16.36 -10.13
N HIS A 115 -1.55 -17.09 -9.60
CA HIS A 115 -0.15 -16.81 -9.86
C HIS A 115 0.16 -16.92 -11.35
N VAL A 116 0.77 -15.93 -11.97
CA VAL A 116 1.10 -15.93 -13.40
C VAL A 116 2.17 -16.99 -13.69
N VAL A 117 1.95 -17.78 -14.76
CA VAL A 117 2.87 -18.84 -15.18
C VAL A 117 3.49 -18.56 -16.55
N ALA A 118 2.72 -17.96 -17.44
CA ALA A 118 3.17 -17.57 -18.78
C ALA A 118 2.41 -16.32 -19.23
N ALA A 119 2.91 -15.67 -20.27
CA ALA A 119 2.26 -14.50 -20.89
C ALA A 119 2.38 -14.57 -22.42
N VAL A 120 1.41 -13.99 -23.12
CA VAL A 120 1.34 -13.94 -24.58
C VAL A 120 1.16 -12.49 -25.02
N ALA A 121 1.72 -12.14 -26.17
CA ALA A 121 1.40 -10.92 -26.92
C ALA A 121 0.82 -11.30 -28.28
N ALA A 122 -0.36 -10.75 -28.61
CA ALA A 122 -1.08 -11.06 -29.83
C ALA A 122 -1.70 -9.81 -30.47
N VAL A 123 -2.16 -9.95 -31.72
CA VAL A 123 -2.72 -8.86 -32.53
C VAL A 123 -3.89 -8.13 -31.87
N ASP A 124 -4.71 -8.85 -31.14
CA ASP A 124 -5.84 -8.34 -30.39
C ASP A 124 -6.08 -9.13 -29.09
N ARG A 125 -7.02 -8.67 -28.27
CA ARG A 125 -7.30 -9.24 -26.95
C ARG A 125 -7.85 -10.67 -27.05
N ASN A 126 -8.73 -10.94 -28.00
CA ASN A 126 -9.34 -12.27 -28.14
C ASN A 126 -8.30 -13.31 -28.54
N THR A 127 -7.42 -12.96 -29.49
CA THR A 127 -6.30 -13.82 -29.90
C THR A 127 -5.33 -14.08 -28.76
N ALA A 128 -5.04 -13.07 -27.90
CA ALA A 128 -4.20 -13.25 -26.73
C ALA A 128 -4.84 -14.21 -25.71
N GLU A 129 -6.13 -14.04 -25.42
CA GLU A 129 -6.91 -14.91 -24.53
C GLU A 129 -7.00 -16.34 -25.05
N GLU A 130 -7.23 -16.52 -26.35
CA GLU A 130 -7.22 -17.88 -26.95
C GLU A 130 -5.84 -18.51 -26.86
N ALA A 131 -4.77 -17.75 -27.12
CA ALA A 131 -3.41 -18.26 -27.12
C ALA A 131 -2.95 -18.70 -25.72
N VAL A 132 -3.27 -17.96 -24.64
CA VAL A 132 -2.92 -18.41 -23.28
C VAL A 132 -3.61 -19.71 -22.92
N ASN A 133 -4.81 -19.97 -23.43
CA ASN A 133 -5.55 -21.23 -23.23
C ASN A 133 -4.96 -22.42 -24.00
N LYS A 134 -4.05 -22.20 -24.99
CA LYS A 134 -3.32 -23.27 -25.69
C LYS A 134 -2.06 -23.70 -24.94
N ILE A 135 -1.56 -22.90 -23.99
CA ILE A 135 -0.39 -23.26 -23.20
C ILE A 135 -0.74 -24.40 -22.22
N LYS A 136 0.06 -25.44 -22.21
CA LYS A 136 -0.12 -26.59 -21.31
C LYS A 136 0.91 -26.53 -20.20
N VAL A 137 0.46 -26.71 -18.96
CA VAL A 137 1.33 -26.76 -17.79
C VAL A 137 1.13 -28.08 -17.07
N GLU A 138 2.23 -28.75 -16.80
CA GLU A 138 2.25 -29.95 -15.96
C GLU A 138 2.54 -29.55 -14.52
N TYR A 139 1.60 -29.88 -13.63
CA TYR A 139 1.70 -29.55 -12.20
C TYR A 139 1.82 -30.78 -11.33
N GLU A 140 2.66 -30.70 -10.31
CA GLU A 140 2.67 -31.59 -9.15
C GLU A 140 2.04 -30.84 -7.97
N LEU A 141 0.85 -31.26 -7.55
CA LEU A 141 0.12 -30.61 -6.48
C LEU A 141 0.82 -30.77 -5.14
N LEU A 142 0.87 -29.71 -4.37
CA LEU A 142 1.41 -29.65 -3.02
C LEU A 142 0.32 -29.31 -2.02
N GLN A 143 0.52 -29.68 -0.75
CA GLN A 143 -0.41 -29.32 0.31
C GLN A 143 -0.37 -27.80 0.53
N PRO A 144 -1.52 -27.10 0.44
CA PRO A 144 -1.56 -25.66 0.68
C PRO A 144 -1.69 -25.32 2.16
N ILE A 145 -1.17 -24.17 2.52
CA ILE A 145 -1.30 -23.54 3.85
C ILE A 145 -2.18 -22.30 3.70
N SER A 146 -3.30 -22.24 4.41
CA SER A 146 -4.31 -21.19 4.22
C SER A 146 -4.42 -20.16 5.35
N ASN A 147 -3.80 -20.40 6.50
CA ASN A 147 -3.87 -19.53 7.67
C ASN A 147 -2.63 -19.62 8.56
N VAL A 148 -2.53 -18.71 9.51
CA VAL A 148 -1.37 -18.61 10.42
C VAL A 148 -1.20 -19.85 11.32
N ASP A 149 -2.28 -20.47 11.78
CA ASP A 149 -2.18 -21.64 12.67
C ASP A 149 -1.52 -22.82 11.96
N THR A 150 -1.96 -23.10 10.71
CA THR A 150 -1.38 -24.19 9.91
C THR A 150 0.03 -23.85 9.43
N ALA A 151 0.36 -22.55 9.23
CA ALA A 151 1.70 -22.14 8.86
C ALA A 151 2.74 -22.27 9.98
N MET A 152 2.29 -22.13 11.22
CA MET A 152 3.13 -22.17 12.43
C MET A 152 3.16 -23.56 13.10
N ALA A 153 2.43 -24.55 12.58
CA ALA A 153 2.48 -25.90 13.10
C ALA A 153 3.85 -26.56 12.87
N ASP A 154 4.30 -27.42 13.78
CA ASP A 154 5.61 -28.07 13.74
C ASP A 154 5.82 -28.93 12.48
N ASP A 155 4.74 -29.49 11.92
CA ASP A 155 4.71 -30.33 10.73
C ASP A 155 4.27 -29.57 9.47
N ALA A 156 4.21 -28.23 9.50
CA ALA A 156 3.79 -27.42 8.38
C ALA A 156 4.69 -27.62 7.15
N PRO A 157 4.13 -27.83 5.95
CA PRO A 157 4.91 -27.80 4.72
C PRO A 157 5.61 -26.44 4.54
N ILE A 158 6.85 -26.45 4.04
CA ILE A 158 7.59 -25.20 3.79
C ILE A 158 7.19 -24.61 2.44
N ILE A 159 6.74 -23.35 2.45
CA ILE A 159 6.30 -22.62 1.24
C ILE A 159 7.50 -22.20 0.41
N LEU A 160 8.53 -21.60 1.05
CA LEU A 160 9.78 -21.17 0.42
C LEU A 160 10.96 -21.88 1.06
N GLU A 161 11.51 -22.88 0.38
CA GLU A 161 12.59 -23.73 0.91
C GLU A 161 13.90 -22.98 1.13
N ASP A 162 14.11 -21.86 0.43
CA ASP A 162 15.28 -20.99 0.54
C ASP A 162 15.04 -19.76 1.45
N LEU A 163 13.94 -19.74 2.20
CA LEU A 163 13.68 -18.67 3.16
C LEU A 163 14.66 -18.79 4.35
N ILE A 164 15.29 -17.67 4.67
CA ILE A 164 16.01 -17.47 5.92
C ILE A 164 15.21 -16.45 6.72
N GLY A 165 14.52 -16.90 7.76
CA GLY A 165 13.74 -16.05 8.66
C GLY A 165 14.66 -15.34 9.67
N ASP A 166 14.29 -14.11 10.05
CA ASP A 166 14.88 -13.36 11.17
C ASP A 166 13.99 -13.48 12.40
N HIS A 167 14.37 -14.34 13.34
CA HIS A 167 13.63 -14.54 14.58
C HIS A 167 14.35 -13.86 15.74
N LEU A 168 13.98 -12.62 16.05
CA LEU A 168 14.59 -11.81 17.12
C LEU A 168 16.12 -11.63 16.96
N GLY A 169 16.59 -11.55 15.71
CA GLY A 169 18.02 -11.43 15.37
C GLY A 169 18.72 -12.76 15.10
N GLU A 170 18.06 -13.89 15.28
CA GLU A 170 18.57 -15.22 14.94
C GLU A 170 18.06 -15.64 13.55
N GLN A 171 18.97 -16.15 12.70
CA GLN A 171 18.59 -16.69 11.39
C GLN A 171 18.06 -18.11 11.52
N VAL A 172 16.85 -18.33 11.00
CA VAL A 172 16.16 -19.62 11.05
C VAL A 172 15.80 -20.09 9.64
N THR A 173 16.11 -21.34 9.32
CA THR A 173 15.73 -22.01 8.08
C THR A 173 14.58 -22.99 8.31
N ASN A 174 13.98 -23.51 7.24
CA ASN A 174 12.86 -24.45 7.31
C ASN A 174 11.69 -23.90 8.14
N THR A 175 11.29 -22.68 7.84
CA THR A 175 10.22 -21.98 8.54
C THR A 175 9.30 -21.26 7.53
N ASN A 176 8.03 -21.09 7.90
CA ASN A 176 7.09 -20.19 7.22
C ASN A 176 7.00 -18.82 7.90
N ILE A 177 7.80 -18.58 8.93
CA ILE A 177 7.86 -17.29 9.62
C ILE A 177 9.07 -16.52 9.09
N ALA A 178 8.82 -15.48 8.31
CA ALA A 178 9.87 -14.67 7.73
C ALA A 178 10.53 -13.74 8.73
N LYS A 179 9.76 -13.24 9.70
CA LYS A 179 10.28 -12.34 10.72
C LYS A 179 9.53 -12.48 12.03
N ILE A 180 10.29 -12.45 13.13
CA ILE A 180 9.76 -12.20 14.47
C ILE A 180 10.49 -10.99 15.04
N PHE A 181 9.73 -10.01 15.52
CA PHE A 181 10.29 -8.89 16.29
C PHE A 181 9.57 -8.75 17.62
N ARG A 182 10.22 -8.08 18.58
CA ARG A 182 9.63 -7.79 19.90
C ARG A 182 9.99 -6.38 20.33
N HIS A 183 8.98 -5.68 20.82
CA HIS A 183 9.14 -4.44 21.57
C HIS A 183 8.63 -4.69 22.98
N GLU A 184 9.45 -4.40 23.98
CA GLU A 184 9.11 -4.62 25.39
C GLU A 184 9.53 -3.42 26.22
N PHE A 185 8.68 -3.02 27.14
CA PHE A 185 8.92 -1.92 28.06
C PHE A 185 8.27 -2.18 29.43
N GLY A 186 9.02 -1.89 30.49
CA GLY A 186 8.58 -2.15 31.86
C GLY A 186 8.58 -3.64 32.24
N ASP A 187 8.16 -3.95 33.45
CA ASP A 187 7.95 -5.33 33.92
C ASP A 187 6.49 -5.72 33.67
N VAL A 188 6.27 -6.41 32.57
CA VAL A 188 4.93 -6.76 32.09
C VAL A 188 4.24 -7.77 33.04
N GLU A 189 4.99 -8.73 33.55
CA GLU A 189 4.45 -9.77 34.43
C GLU A 189 4.05 -9.19 35.80
N ASP A 190 4.93 -8.37 36.40
CA ASP A 190 4.63 -7.67 37.64
C ASP A 190 3.44 -6.72 37.50
N ALA A 191 3.35 -6.03 36.37
CA ALA A 191 2.24 -5.11 36.07
C ALA A 191 0.89 -5.85 35.92
N PHE A 192 0.87 -7.03 35.28
CA PHE A 192 -0.34 -7.88 35.25
C PHE A 192 -0.73 -8.41 36.61
N ASN A 193 0.24 -8.82 37.43
CA ASN A 193 -0.01 -9.30 38.78
C ASN A 193 -0.63 -8.22 39.71
N LYS A 194 -0.44 -6.94 39.37
CA LYS A 194 -1.00 -5.79 40.09
C LYS A 194 -2.31 -5.26 39.46
N SER A 195 -2.79 -5.88 38.39
CA SER A 195 -4.05 -5.51 37.76
C SER A 195 -5.25 -6.06 38.53
N ASP A 196 -6.31 -5.28 38.65
CA ASP A 196 -7.57 -5.71 39.25
C ASP A 196 -8.46 -6.49 38.27
N LEU A 197 -8.36 -6.18 36.96
CA LEU A 197 -9.03 -6.89 35.89
C LEU A 197 -8.05 -7.11 34.72
N VAL A 198 -8.07 -8.30 34.15
CA VAL A 198 -7.30 -8.68 32.97
C VAL A 198 -8.25 -9.30 31.96
N ILE A 199 -8.29 -8.72 30.75
CA ILE A 199 -9.04 -9.29 29.62
C ILE A 199 -8.04 -9.71 28.52
N GLU A 200 -8.24 -10.92 28.01
CA GLU A 200 -7.48 -11.47 26.90
C GLU A 200 -8.43 -11.96 25.80
N ARG A 201 -8.18 -11.53 24.57
CA ARG A 201 -8.95 -11.95 23.39
C ARG A 201 -8.00 -12.21 22.22
N THR A 202 -8.40 -13.16 21.39
CA THR A 202 -7.80 -13.35 20.07
C THR A 202 -8.84 -12.98 19.01
N VAL A 203 -8.51 -12.00 18.20
CA VAL A 203 -9.33 -11.61 17.04
C VAL A 203 -8.73 -12.21 15.77
N GLU A 204 -9.59 -12.62 14.85
CA GLU A 204 -9.20 -13.17 13.55
C GLU A 204 -9.74 -12.27 12.44
N MET A 205 -8.91 -12.03 11.42
CA MET A 205 -9.23 -11.16 10.29
C MET A 205 -8.88 -11.85 8.99
N SER A 206 -9.78 -11.77 8.02
CA SER A 206 -9.50 -12.24 6.65
C SER A 206 -8.65 -11.24 5.89
N MET A 207 -7.89 -11.71 4.90
CA MET A 207 -7.32 -10.83 3.87
C MET A 207 -8.44 -10.09 3.13
N VAL A 208 -8.29 -8.78 2.93
CA VAL A 208 -9.28 -7.92 2.28
C VAL A 208 -8.63 -7.14 1.15
N HIS A 209 -9.17 -7.29 -0.07
CA HIS A 209 -8.70 -6.55 -1.23
C HIS A 209 -9.19 -5.10 -1.21
N GLN A 210 -8.38 -4.15 -1.70
CA GLN A 210 -8.66 -2.70 -1.72
C GLN A 210 -9.88 -2.31 -2.55
N GLY A 211 -10.30 -3.13 -3.50
CA GLY A 211 -11.53 -2.96 -4.27
C GLY A 211 -11.55 -1.73 -5.19
N TYR A 212 -10.39 -1.23 -5.64
CA TYR A 212 -10.33 -0.11 -6.58
C TYR A 212 -11.07 -0.43 -7.89
N ILE A 213 -11.74 0.60 -8.45
CA ILE A 213 -12.60 0.44 -9.64
C ILE A 213 -11.75 0.18 -10.89
N GLU A 214 -10.65 0.93 -11.07
CA GLU A 214 -9.75 0.72 -12.20
C GLU A 214 -8.87 -0.52 -11.97
N PRO A 215 -8.93 -1.55 -12.86
CA PRO A 215 -8.04 -2.70 -12.79
C PRO A 215 -6.57 -2.33 -12.99
N HIS A 216 -5.66 -3.19 -12.55
CA HIS A 216 -4.26 -3.08 -12.94
C HIS A 216 -4.09 -3.12 -14.44
N ASN A 217 -3.23 -2.25 -14.95
CA ASN A 217 -2.89 -2.18 -16.36
C ASN A 217 -1.46 -1.70 -16.52
N ALA A 218 -0.86 -2.05 -17.67
CA ALA A 218 0.38 -1.47 -18.14
C ALA A 218 0.44 -1.55 -19.66
N THR A 219 1.01 -0.52 -20.28
CA THR A 219 1.46 -0.54 -21.67
C THR A 219 2.95 -0.27 -21.67
N ALA A 220 3.74 -1.06 -22.41
CA ALA A 220 5.18 -0.83 -22.50
C ALA A 220 5.66 -0.96 -23.94
N ILE A 221 6.70 -0.18 -24.26
CA ILE A 221 7.46 -0.23 -25.51
C ILE A 221 8.93 -0.41 -25.15
N TRP A 222 9.58 -1.41 -25.70
CA TRP A 222 11.03 -1.57 -25.68
C TRP A 222 11.60 -1.18 -27.03
N ALA A 223 12.17 0.01 -27.13
CA ALA A 223 12.72 0.53 -28.36
C ALA A 223 14.05 -0.14 -28.74
N GLU A 224 14.44 -0.02 -30.03
CA GLU A 224 15.69 -0.61 -30.56
C GLU A 224 16.96 -0.07 -29.87
N ASP A 225 16.94 1.16 -29.38
CA ASP A 225 18.03 1.79 -28.63
C ASP A 225 18.16 1.31 -27.17
N GLY A 226 17.29 0.38 -26.77
CA GLY A 226 17.23 -0.21 -25.44
C GLY A 226 16.46 0.63 -24.42
N ASN A 227 15.85 1.74 -24.79
CA ASN A 227 15.00 2.52 -23.91
C ASN A 227 13.61 1.89 -23.79
N ILE A 228 13.02 1.98 -22.60
CA ILE A 228 11.66 1.48 -22.32
C ILE A 228 10.77 2.65 -21.96
N THR A 229 9.61 2.72 -22.61
CA THR A 229 8.54 3.66 -22.23
C THR A 229 7.37 2.89 -21.66
N VAL A 230 6.89 3.30 -20.47
CA VAL A 230 5.81 2.63 -19.73
C VAL A 230 4.68 3.63 -19.45
N TRP A 231 3.45 3.18 -19.57
CA TRP A 231 2.23 3.77 -19.02
C TRP A 231 1.60 2.75 -18.07
N SER A 232 1.34 3.10 -16.84
CA SER A 232 0.78 2.16 -15.86
C SER A 232 -0.08 2.88 -14.83
N SER A 233 -1.21 2.28 -14.48
CA SER A 233 -1.98 2.70 -13.32
C SER A 233 -1.19 2.44 -12.05
N THR A 234 -0.63 3.49 -11.45
CA THR A 234 0.29 3.41 -10.32
C THR A 234 0.12 4.58 -9.36
N GLN A 235 0.46 4.34 -8.10
CA GLN A 235 0.58 5.38 -7.07
C GLN A 235 1.93 6.11 -7.10
N GLY A 236 2.89 5.67 -7.93
CA GLY A 236 4.21 6.29 -8.01
C GLY A 236 5.00 5.88 -9.25
N SER A 237 5.12 6.80 -10.21
CA SER A 237 5.81 6.56 -11.49
C SER A 237 7.29 6.19 -11.28
N PHE A 238 7.98 6.82 -10.33
CA PHE A 238 9.38 6.50 -10.01
C PHE A 238 9.54 5.10 -9.40
N GLY A 239 8.55 4.62 -8.63
CA GLY A 239 8.53 3.24 -8.13
C GLY A 239 8.37 2.22 -9.27
N VAL A 240 7.54 2.50 -10.27
CA VAL A 240 7.42 1.66 -11.48
C VAL A 240 8.74 1.66 -12.26
N ARG A 241 9.40 2.81 -12.39
CA ARG A 241 10.70 2.95 -13.04
C ARG A 241 11.74 2.04 -12.38
N SER A 242 11.96 2.17 -11.07
CA SER A 242 12.99 1.42 -10.36
C SER A 242 12.70 -0.08 -10.30
N GLN A 243 11.45 -0.48 -10.02
CA GLN A 243 11.07 -1.89 -9.99
C GLN A 243 11.21 -2.54 -11.38
N THR A 244 10.74 -1.87 -12.44
CA THR A 244 10.86 -2.40 -13.82
C THR A 244 12.32 -2.52 -14.23
N ALA A 245 13.14 -1.51 -13.97
CA ALA A 245 14.57 -1.53 -14.28
C ALA A 245 15.30 -2.65 -13.53
N GLY A 246 15.06 -2.78 -12.21
CA GLY A 246 15.67 -3.82 -11.39
C GLY A 246 15.30 -5.24 -11.84
N LEU A 247 14.02 -5.49 -12.12
CA LEU A 247 13.54 -6.80 -12.59
C LEU A 247 14.05 -7.17 -13.98
N LEU A 248 14.37 -6.18 -14.82
CA LEU A 248 14.93 -6.38 -16.16
C LEU A 248 16.45 -6.31 -16.20
N GLY A 249 17.12 -6.04 -15.08
CA GLY A 249 18.58 -5.94 -14.98
C GLY A 249 19.17 -4.81 -15.82
N ILE A 250 18.45 -3.68 -15.98
CA ILE A 250 18.90 -2.53 -16.77
C ILE A 250 18.96 -1.26 -15.91
N PRO A 251 19.75 -0.24 -16.32
CA PRO A 251 19.79 1.03 -15.62
C PRO A 251 18.42 1.73 -15.58
N GLU A 252 18.06 2.36 -14.45
CA GLU A 252 16.81 3.14 -14.32
C GLU A 252 16.68 4.23 -15.39
N SER A 253 17.80 4.82 -15.83
CA SER A 253 17.82 5.83 -16.92
C SER A 253 17.33 5.32 -18.26
N LYS A 254 17.18 4.00 -18.42
CA LYS A 254 16.62 3.37 -19.61
C LYS A 254 15.10 3.18 -19.53
N VAL A 255 14.47 3.48 -18.40
CA VAL A 255 13.02 3.32 -18.20
C VAL A 255 12.38 4.67 -17.96
N LYS A 256 11.52 5.09 -18.88
CA LYS A 256 10.66 6.26 -18.75
C LYS A 256 9.23 5.83 -18.42
N VAL A 257 8.64 6.43 -17.40
CA VAL A 257 7.25 6.19 -17.03
C VAL A 257 6.42 7.45 -17.25
N ASN A 258 5.44 7.35 -18.14
CA ASN A 258 4.48 8.41 -18.36
C ASN A 258 3.33 8.30 -17.36
N TYR A 259 2.93 9.43 -16.82
CA TYR A 259 1.76 9.50 -15.96
C TYR A 259 0.47 9.24 -16.76
N VAL A 260 -0.46 8.54 -16.13
CA VAL A 260 -1.86 8.40 -16.52
C VAL A 260 -2.73 8.60 -15.30
N GLU A 261 -3.99 8.97 -15.48
CA GLU A 261 -4.92 9.08 -14.36
C GLU A 261 -5.09 7.74 -13.66
N ILE A 262 -5.37 7.77 -12.37
CA ILE A 262 -5.52 6.58 -11.55
C ILE A 262 -6.94 6.48 -10.97
N GLY A 263 -7.60 5.36 -11.21
CA GLY A 263 -8.96 5.04 -10.78
C GLY A 263 -9.02 4.33 -9.43
N GLY A 264 -8.28 4.88 -8.43
CA GLY A 264 -8.13 4.32 -7.10
C GLY A 264 -6.93 3.39 -6.98
N GLY A 265 -6.37 3.30 -5.77
CA GLY A 265 -5.21 2.43 -5.48
C GLY A 265 -5.21 1.98 -4.03
N PHE A 266 -5.40 2.93 -3.09
CA PHE A 266 -5.49 2.72 -1.64
C PHE A 266 -4.31 1.96 -1.03
N GLY A 267 -3.15 1.92 -1.72
CA GLY A 267 -1.98 1.13 -1.38
C GLY A 267 -1.73 -0.08 -2.29
N GLY A 268 -2.75 -0.56 -3.01
CA GLY A 268 -2.64 -1.75 -3.88
C GLY A 268 -1.89 -1.52 -5.19
N LYS A 269 -1.62 -0.25 -5.56
CA LYS A 269 -0.92 0.09 -6.82
C LYS A 269 0.47 0.70 -6.59
N THR A 270 1.17 0.27 -5.53
CA THR A 270 2.56 0.64 -5.26
C THR A 270 3.57 -0.32 -5.88
N LYS A 271 3.14 -1.54 -6.21
CA LYS A 271 3.96 -2.59 -6.84
C LYS A 271 3.63 -2.73 -8.32
N VAL A 272 4.63 -3.18 -9.11
CA VAL A 272 4.41 -3.52 -10.51
C VAL A 272 3.86 -4.95 -10.65
N TYR A 273 3.01 -5.16 -11.65
CA TYR A 273 2.52 -6.48 -12.05
C TYR A 273 2.85 -6.75 -13.52
N PHE A 274 2.47 -5.86 -14.42
CA PHE A 274 2.58 -6.10 -15.86
C PHE A 274 3.68 -5.31 -16.57
N ALA A 275 4.19 -4.22 -16.00
CA ALA A 275 5.16 -3.37 -16.69
C ALA A 275 6.40 -4.15 -17.18
N PRO A 276 7.08 -4.99 -16.35
CA PRO A 276 8.21 -5.77 -16.83
C PRO A 276 7.82 -6.87 -17.83
N ILE A 277 6.64 -7.51 -17.66
CA ILE A 277 6.12 -8.51 -18.61
C ILE A 277 5.84 -7.86 -19.97
N ALA A 278 5.15 -6.72 -19.99
CA ALA A 278 4.84 -5.97 -21.20
C ALA A 278 6.10 -5.51 -21.92
N ALA A 279 7.12 -5.06 -21.19
CA ALA A 279 8.41 -4.67 -21.75
C ALA A 279 9.14 -5.85 -22.41
N LEU A 280 9.23 -7.01 -21.76
CA LEU A 280 9.84 -8.20 -22.34
C LEU A 280 9.10 -8.70 -23.57
N LEU A 281 7.76 -8.76 -23.52
CA LEU A 281 6.96 -9.12 -24.67
C LEU A 281 7.12 -8.12 -25.83
N SER A 282 7.20 -6.82 -25.53
CA SER A 282 7.49 -5.78 -26.54
C SER A 282 8.83 -6.05 -27.23
N ARG A 283 9.88 -6.35 -26.47
CA ARG A 283 11.19 -6.71 -27.01
C ARG A 283 11.12 -7.96 -27.90
N LYS A 284 10.45 -9.04 -27.45
CA LYS A 284 10.27 -10.28 -28.21
C LYS A 284 9.39 -10.09 -29.46
N SER A 285 8.52 -9.07 -29.47
CA SER A 285 7.62 -8.74 -30.59
C SER A 285 8.21 -7.69 -31.55
N GLY A 286 9.53 -7.43 -31.53
CA GLY A 286 10.20 -6.47 -32.40
C GLY A 286 9.88 -5.00 -32.07
N GLY A 287 9.75 -4.67 -30.77
CA GLY A 287 9.53 -3.30 -30.29
C GLY A 287 8.07 -2.83 -30.39
N ARG A 288 7.11 -3.71 -30.64
CA ARG A 288 5.69 -3.34 -30.68
C ARG A 288 5.20 -2.96 -29.28
N PRO A 289 4.35 -1.92 -29.14
CA PRO A 289 3.73 -1.62 -27.86
C PRO A 289 2.85 -2.78 -27.38
N VAL A 290 3.04 -3.25 -26.15
CA VAL A 290 2.22 -4.34 -25.57
C VAL A 290 1.40 -3.78 -24.41
N LYS A 291 0.09 -3.98 -24.44
CA LYS A 291 -0.86 -3.56 -23.42
C LYS A 291 -1.46 -4.73 -22.67
N PHE A 292 -1.48 -4.64 -21.36
CA PHE A 292 -2.25 -5.48 -20.44
C PHE A 292 -3.33 -4.68 -19.72
N VAL A 293 -4.50 -5.28 -19.55
CA VAL A 293 -5.56 -4.78 -18.66
C VAL A 293 -6.14 -5.98 -17.93
N MET A 294 -5.95 -6.04 -16.61
CA MET A 294 -6.44 -7.13 -15.78
C MET A 294 -7.97 -7.15 -15.77
N ASP A 295 -8.58 -8.31 -15.85
CA ASP A 295 -10.01 -8.45 -15.59
C ASP A 295 -10.30 -8.35 -14.06
N ARG A 296 -11.58 -8.19 -13.68
CA ARG A 296 -11.97 -8.01 -12.28
C ARG A 296 -11.69 -9.24 -11.43
N SER A 297 -11.89 -10.43 -11.95
CA SER A 297 -11.61 -11.68 -11.25
C SER A 297 -10.12 -11.79 -10.92
N SER A 298 -9.27 -11.56 -11.92
CA SER A 298 -7.81 -11.56 -11.76
C SER A 298 -7.32 -10.50 -10.79
N VAL A 299 -7.96 -9.31 -10.72
CA VAL A 299 -7.62 -8.29 -9.72
C VAL A 299 -7.79 -8.85 -8.31
N PHE A 300 -8.89 -9.55 -8.02
CA PHE A 300 -9.13 -10.11 -6.69
C PHE A 300 -8.31 -11.37 -6.39
N GLU A 301 -7.98 -12.17 -7.41
CA GLU A 301 -7.25 -13.43 -7.24
C GLU A 301 -5.73 -13.27 -7.23
N ALA A 302 -5.20 -12.22 -7.88
CA ALA A 302 -3.76 -12.15 -8.19
C ALA A 302 -3.08 -10.83 -7.86
N SER A 303 -3.77 -9.85 -7.30
CA SER A 303 -3.13 -8.67 -6.74
C SER A 303 -3.20 -8.66 -5.21
N GLY A 304 -2.24 -7.96 -4.58
CA GLY A 304 -2.04 -8.06 -3.14
C GLY A 304 -3.16 -7.44 -2.30
N PRO A 305 -3.81 -8.22 -1.41
CA PRO A 305 -4.76 -7.72 -0.42
C PRO A 305 -4.05 -7.15 0.82
N ALA A 306 -4.81 -6.49 1.70
CA ALA A 306 -4.37 -6.26 3.07
C ALA A 306 -4.13 -7.61 3.78
N PRO A 307 -3.15 -7.70 4.69
CA PRO A 307 -2.91 -8.94 5.44
C PRO A 307 -4.11 -9.33 6.30
N GLY A 308 -4.44 -10.61 6.28
CA GLY A 308 -5.26 -11.26 7.30
C GLY A 308 -4.39 -11.77 8.44
N GLY A 309 -4.97 -12.59 9.31
CA GLY A 309 -4.26 -13.24 10.41
C GLY A 309 -4.98 -13.15 11.73
N LYS A 310 -4.22 -13.29 12.82
CA LYS A 310 -4.72 -13.27 14.20
C LYS A 310 -3.95 -12.26 15.03
N ILE A 311 -4.65 -11.64 15.97
CA ILE A 311 -4.04 -10.80 16.99
C ILE A 311 -4.55 -11.26 18.36
N ARG A 312 -3.64 -11.75 19.20
CA ARG A 312 -3.90 -11.95 20.62
C ARG A 312 -3.63 -10.63 21.34
N MET A 313 -4.60 -10.14 22.10
CA MET A 313 -4.52 -8.92 22.87
C MET A 313 -4.88 -9.19 24.31
N LYS A 314 -3.98 -8.88 25.23
CA LYS A 314 -4.17 -8.99 26.68
C LYS A 314 -3.92 -7.62 27.32
N ILE A 315 -4.90 -7.11 28.04
CA ILE A 315 -4.84 -5.81 28.72
C ILE A 315 -5.21 -5.97 30.18
N GLY A 316 -4.37 -5.42 31.07
CA GLY A 316 -4.62 -5.29 32.49
C GLY A 316 -5.00 -3.87 32.86
N VAL A 317 -5.96 -3.71 33.75
CA VAL A 317 -6.40 -2.41 34.30
C VAL A 317 -6.59 -2.50 35.82
N ASN A 318 -6.45 -1.37 36.50
CA ASN A 318 -6.86 -1.26 37.88
C ASN A 318 -8.38 -1.01 38.01
N LYS A 319 -8.94 -1.08 39.21
CA LYS A 319 -10.38 -0.85 39.49
C LYS A 319 -10.93 0.51 39.06
N ASN A 320 -10.06 1.48 38.82
CA ASN A 320 -10.44 2.81 38.37
C ASN A 320 -10.33 2.93 36.82
N GLY A 321 -10.10 1.83 36.10
CA GLY A 321 -9.97 1.82 34.64
C GLY A 321 -8.63 2.35 34.11
N LYS A 322 -7.60 2.55 34.94
CA LYS A 322 -6.25 2.87 34.44
C LYS A 322 -5.56 1.62 33.91
N ILE A 323 -5.06 1.68 32.68
CA ILE A 323 -4.29 0.59 32.06
C ILE A 323 -2.97 0.43 32.82
N THR A 324 -2.68 -0.80 33.20
CA THR A 324 -1.48 -1.20 33.94
C THR A 324 -0.48 -1.93 33.07
N ALA A 325 -0.96 -2.78 32.17
CA ALA A 325 -0.13 -3.56 31.25
C ALA A 325 -0.86 -3.89 29.94
N ALA A 326 -0.08 -4.14 28.89
CA ALA A 326 -0.57 -4.75 27.66
C ALA A 326 0.45 -5.77 27.13
N ASP A 327 -0.06 -6.91 26.61
CA ASP A 327 0.74 -7.94 25.95
C ASP A 327 0.01 -8.40 24.69
N THR A 328 0.68 -8.35 23.52
CA THR A 328 0.04 -8.66 22.23
C THR A 328 0.96 -9.44 21.31
N ASP A 329 0.38 -10.42 20.62
CA ASP A 329 1.00 -11.15 19.51
C ASP A 329 0.26 -10.79 18.21
N LEU A 330 1.01 -10.23 17.27
CA LEU A 330 0.52 -9.82 15.95
C LEU A 330 0.96 -10.87 14.91
N MET A 331 0.10 -11.82 14.59
CA MET A 331 0.37 -12.89 13.62
C MET A 331 -0.28 -12.54 12.29
N LEU A 332 0.46 -11.84 11.38
CA LEU A 332 -0.08 -11.37 10.11
C LEU A 332 0.42 -12.20 8.92
N GLU A 333 -0.53 -12.50 8.02
CA GLU A 333 -0.29 -13.25 6.79
C GLU A 333 0.40 -12.39 5.73
N SER A 334 1.56 -12.81 5.24
CA SER A 334 2.28 -12.10 4.15
C SER A 334 1.86 -12.56 2.75
N GLY A 335 1.11 -13.65 2.65
CA GLY A 335 0.90 -14.37 1.39
C GLY A 335 2.08 -15.29 1.08
N GLY A 336 2.25 -15.65 -0.19
CA GLY A 336 3.29 -16.61 -0.62
C GLY A 336 4.73 -16.09 -0.56
N TYR A 337 4.94 -14.83 -0.16
CA TYR A 337 6.24 -14.14 -0.08
C TYR A 337 6.32 -13.25 1.14
N PRO A 338 7.52 -13.03 1.74
CA PRO A 338 7.72 -12.22 2.93
C PRO A 338 7.27 -10.76 2.81
N GLY A 339 6.99 -10.12 3.93
CA GLY A 339 6.73 -8.67 4.05
C GLY A 339 5.24 -8.34 4.18
N SER A 340 4.61 -8.75 5.29
CA SER A 340 3.31 -8.21 5.72
C SER A 340 3.46 -6.85 6.40
N ALA A 341 2.34 -6.19 6.67
CA ALA A 341 2.32 -4.92 7.41
C ALA A 341 2.49 -5.09 8.93
N VAL A 342 3.06 -6.20 9.40
CA VAL A 342 3.15 -6.49 10.84
C VAL A 342 4.01 -5.50 11.61
N GLY A 343 5.08 -4.97 11.00
CA GLY A 343 5.90 -3.92 11.62
C GLY A 343 5.11 -2.64 11.87
N ALA A 344 4.34 -2.19 10.90
CA ALA A 344 3.46 -1.03 11.04
C ALA A 344 2.33 -1.28 12.06
N ALA A 345 1.76 -2.49 12.10
CA ALA A 345 0.81 -2.90 13.13
C ALA A 345 1.41 -2.78 14.54
N GLY A 346 2.67 -3.24 14.72
CA GLY A 346 3.39 -3.11 15.99
C GLY A 346 3.59 -1.67 16.44
N ILE A 347 3.83 -0.74 15.50
CA ILE A 347 3.92 0.70 15.81
C ILE A 347 2.54 1.24 16.23
N CYS A 348 1.45 0.79 15.61
CA CYS A 348 0.12 1.36 15.77
C CYS A 348 -0.65 0.80 16.97
N VAL A 349 -0.44 -0.46 17.33
CA VAL A 349 -1.35 -1.24 18.19
C VAL A 349 -1.60 -0.64 19.57
N LEU A 350 -0.59 -0.04 20.20
CA LEU A 350 -0.71 0.60 21.51
C LEU A 350 -0.59 2.13 21.46
N ALA A 351 -0.48 2.71 20.28
CA ALA A 351 -0.08 4.10 20.09
C ALA A 351 -1.08 5.14 20.64
N CYS A 352 -2.36 4.76 20.77
CA CYS A 352 -3.40 5.66 21.30
C CYS A 352 -3.40 5.75 22.83
N TYR A 353 -2.63 4.91 23.54
CA TYR A 353 -2.74 4.77 24.99
C TYR A 353 -1.39 4.95 25.68
N ASN A 354 -1.44 5.54 26.87
CA ASN A 354 -0.30 5.64 27.77
C ASN A 354 -0.22 4.40 28.66
N ILE A 355 0.61 3.44 28.29
CA ILE A 355 0.71 2.11 28.93
C ILE A 355 2.06 2.00 29.63
N PRO A 356 2.10 1.82 30.96
CA PRO A 356 3.35 1.80 31.73
C PRO A 356 4.21 0.55 31.52
N ALA A 357 3.60 -0.57 31.16
CA ALA A 357 4.33 -1.82 30.85
C ALA A 357 3.68 -2.51 29.65
N SER A 358 4.48 -2.84 28.62
CA SER A 358 3.95 -3.42 27.40
C SER A 358 4.92 -4.39 26.74
N ARG A 359 4.37 -5.44 26.10
CA ARG A 359 5.07 -6.36 25.21
C ARG A 359 4.29 -6.48 23.91
N ILE A 360 4.99 -6.29 22.79
CA ILE A 360 4.45 -6.46 21.43
C ILE A 360 5.36 -7.45 20.73
N THR A 361 4.83 -8.60 20.33
CA THR A 361 5.55 -9.56 19.47
C THR A 361 4.86 -9.62 18.12
N GLY A 362 5.60 -9.40 17.03
CA GLY A 362 5.07 -9.44 15.67
C GLY A 362 5.66 -10.59 14.88
N TYR A 363 4.81 -11.25 14.08
CA TYR A 363 5.15 -12.41 13.26
C TYR A 363 4.72 -12.13 11.80
N ASP A 364 5.68 -12.17 10.87
CA ASP A 364 5.44 -12.12 9.43
C ASP A 364 5.35 -13.54 8.88
N ILE A 365 4.15 -14.00 8.51
CA ILE A 365 3.86 -15.42 8.30
C ILE A 365 3.45 -15.69 6.86
N LEU A 366 4.13 -16.64 6.19
CA LEU A 366 3.82 -17.07 4.85
C LEU A 366 2.60 -17.98 4.82
N VAL A 367 1.72 -17.73 3.84
CA VAL A 367 0.55 -18.59 3.52
C VAL A 367 0.36 -18.64 2.01
N ASN A 368 -0.29 -19.67 1.49
CA ASN A 368 -0.55 -19.81 0.05
C ASN A 368 -1.71 -18.92 -0.44
N LYS A 369 -1.52 -17.61 -0.31
CA LYS A 369 -2.39 -16.52 -0.77
C LYS A 369 -1.57 -15.50 -1.56
N PRO A 370 -2.18 -14.60 -2.34
CA PRO A 370 -1.43 -13.52 -2.99
C PRO A 370 -0.58 -12.75 -1.99
N LYS A 371 0.62 -12.31 -2.43
CA LYS A 371 1.52 -11.48 -1.59
C LYS A 371 0.75 -10.26 -1.08
N SER A 372 0.69 -10.07 0.23
CA SER A 372 0.01 -8.93 0.83
C SER A 372 0.59 -7.60 0.34
N ALA A 373 -0.26 -6.60 0.21
CA ALA A 373 0.10 -5.25 -0.16
C ALA A 373 -0.49 -4.25 0.84
N ALA A 374 -0.05 -3.01 0.72
CA ALA A 374 -0.60 -1.93 1.52
C ALA A 374 -2.10 -1.76 1.25
N TYR A 375 -2.89 -1.53 2.28
CA TYR A 375 -4.25 -1.06 2.18
C TYR A 375 -4.50 -0.01 3.26
N ARG A 376 -4.63 1.26 2.85
CA ARG A 376 -5.02 2.46 3.62
C ARG A 376 -4.69 2.36 5.11
N ALA A 377 -3.52 2.88 5.52
CA ALA A 377 -2.90 2.70 6.82
C ALA A 377 -2.57 1.22 7.16
N PRO A 378 -1.64 0.57 6.39
CA PRO A 378 -1.34 -0.85 6.54
C PRO A 378 -1.02 -1.26 7.98
N GLY A 379 -1.70 -2.27 8.50
CA GLY A 379 -1.54 -2.77 9.87
C GLY A 379 -2.33 -2.01 10.94
N SER A 380 -2.62 -0.71 10.75
CA SER A 380 -3.38 0.09 11.72
C SER A 380 -4.83 -0.40 11.91
N PRO A 381 -5.62 -0.68 10.86
CA PRO A 381 -6.98 -1.21 11.05
C PRO A 381 -7.01 -2.54 11.81
N GLN A 382 -6.08 -3.45 11.50
CA GLN A 382 -5.97 -4.73 12.19
C GLN A 382 -5.63 -4.54 13.67
N ALA A 383 -4.63 -3.72 13.95
CA ALA A 383 -4.18 -3.39 15.30
C ALA A 383 -5.28 -2.70 16.13
N SER A 384 -5.94 -1.68 15.54
CA SER A 384 -6.98 -0.93 16.22
C SER A 384 -8.22 -1.79 16.49
N PHE A 385 -8.61 -2.67 15.56
CA PHE A 385 -9.72 -3.60 15.80
C PHE A 385 -9.47 -4.47 17.03
N ALA A 386 -8.25 -4.99 17.19
CA ALA A 386 -7.92 -5.86 18.32
C ALA A 386 -7.96 -5.11 19.67
N ILE A 387 -7.26 -3.97 19.76
CA ILE A 387 -7.18 -3.24 21.03
C ILE A 387 -8.52 -2.61 21.40
N GLU A 388 -9.22 -1.98 20.47
CA GLU A 388 -10.47 -1.26 20.76
C GLU A 388 -11.61 -2.21 21.15
N THR A 389 -11.60 -3.45 20.63
CA THR A 389 -12.53 -4.51 21.08
C THR A 389 -12.30 -4.83 22.57
N VAL A 390 -11.05 -5.04 22.97
CA VAL A 390 -10.72 -5.35 24.38
C VAL A 390 -11.00 -4.15 25.29
N ILE A 391 -10.72 -2.93 24.85
CA ILE A 391 -11.03 -1.69 25.58
C ILE A 391 -12.55 -1.55 25.82
N ASP A 392 -13.36 -1.84 24.81
CA ASP A 392 -14.82 -1.77 24.96
C ASP A 392 -15.34 -2.82 25.96
N GLU A 393 -14.81 -4.05 25.93
CA GLU A 393 -15.14 -5.08 26.92
C GLU A 393 -14.72 -4.68 28.33
N ILE A 394 -13.54 -4.09 28.53
CA ILE A 394 -13.09 -3.57 29.83
C ILE A 394 -14.06 -2.50 30.35
N CYS A 395 -14.50 -1.56 29.48
CA CYS A 395 -15.46 -0.52 29.87
C CYS A 395 -16.79 -1.12 30.29
N ASP A 396 -17.29 -2.13 29.55
CA ASP A 396 -18.55 -2.81 29.86
C ASP A 396 -18.47 -3.59 31.18
N GLU A 397 -17.38 -4.32 31.44
CA GLU A 397 -17.15 -5.08 32.70
C GLU A 397 -17.04 -4.16 33.93
N LEU A 398 -16.42 -3.00 33.79
CA LEU A 398 -16.24 -2.04 34.88
C LEU A 398 -17.35 -1.00 34.98
N GLY A 399 -18.31 -0.98 34.03
CA GLY A 399 -19.38 0.01 33.97
C GLY A 399 -18.86 1.44 33.70
N LEU A 400 -17.78 1.61 32.93
CA LEU A 400 -17.15 2.88 32.65
C LEU A 400 -17.64 3.49 31.33
N ASP A 401 -17.69 4.83 31.29
CA ASP A 401 -17.94 5.55 30.05
C ASP A 401 -16.78 5.36 29.04
N LYS A 402 -17.13 4.92 27.83
CA LYS A 402 -16.17 4.54 26.81
C LYS A 402 -15.26 5.68 26.32
N ILE A 403 -15.80 6.92 26.26
CA ILE A 403 -14.97 8.08 25.91
C ILE A 403 -14.10 8.50 27.09
N GLN A 404 -14.68 8.51 28.31
CA GLN A 404 -13.93 8.90 29.50
C GLN A 404 -12.76 7.94 29.77
N PHE A 405 -12.96 6.62 29.62
CA PHE A 405 -11.87 5.64 29.72
C PHE A 405 -10.73 5.97 28.74
N ARG A 406 -11.07 6.29 27.48
CA ARG A 406 -10.07 6.66 26.48
C ARG A 406 -9.34 7.96 26.82
N LEU A 407 -10.05 8.98 27.31
CA LEU A 407 -9.46 10.24 27.79
C LEU A 407 -8.51 9.98 28.98
N ASP A 408 -8.95 9.15 29.93
CA ASP A 408 -8.15 8.85 31.13
C ASP A 408 -6.86 8.11 30.81
N ASN A 409 -6.81 7.36 29.71
CA ASN A 409 -5.67 6.57 29.28
C ASN A 409 -5.00 7.07 28.00
N ALA A 410 -5.42 8.22 27.46
CA ALA A 410 -4.92 8.73 26.18
C ALA A 410 -3.40 8.93 26.18
N ALA A 411 -2.81 8.67 25.04
CA ALA A 411 -1.46 9.11 24.74
C ALA A 411 -1.43 10.65 24.59
N HIS A 412 -0.41 11.27 25.14
CA HIS A 412 -0.16 12.71 25.11
C HIS A 412 1.30 13.01 24.75
N GLU A 413 1.66 14.27 24.66
CA GLU A 413 3.05 14.66 24.38
C GLU A 413 4.00 14.05 25.41
N GLY A 414 5.08 13.44 24.93
CA GLY A 414 6.03 12.68 25.73
C GLY A 414 5.65 11.20 25.99
N THR A 415 4.41 10.79 25.73
CA THR A 415 4.04 9.36 25.81
C THR A 415 4.87 8.54 24.80
N ARG A 416 5.34 7.40 25.28
CA ARG A 416 6.10 6.42 24.47
C ARG A 416 5.15 5.50 23.73
N ARG A 417 5.33 5.32 22.43
CA ARG A 417 4.71 4.24 21.66
C ARG A 417 5.37 2.89 21.98
N GLY A 418 4.73 1.81 21.55
CA GLY A 418 5.25 0.46 21.72
C GLY A 418 6.65 0.23 21.11
N ASP A 419 6.99 0.91 20.02
CA ASP A 419 8.31 0.89 19.37
C ASP A 419 9.38 1.78 20.06
N GLY A 420 9.03 2.43 21.16
CA GLY A 420 9.95 3.25 21.95
C GLY A 420 10.02 4.72 21.56
N VAL A 421 9.42 5.12 20.44
CA VAL A 421 9.39 6.52 20.01
C VAL A 421 8.42 7.33 20.86
N GLN A 422 8.83 8.52 21.28
CA GLN A 422 7.97 9.43 22.04
C GLN A 422 7.22 10.40 21.12
N PHE A 423 5.97 10.69 21.44
CA PHE A 423 5.21 11.72 20.73
C PHE A 423 5.75 13.10 21.05
N ILE A 424 6.13 13.83 20.00
CA ILE A 424 6.48 15.26 20.11
C ILE A 424 5.19 16.07 20.22
N ARG A 425 4.16 15.68 19.45
CA ARG A 425 2.82 16.26 19.47
C ARG A 425 1.80 15.21 19.09
N VAL A 426 0.66 15.22 19.78
CA VAL A 426 -0.51 14.38 19.48
C VAL A 426 -1.79 15.10 19.91
N GLY A 427 -2.79 15.13 19.04
CA GLY A 427 -4.09 15.80 19.29
C GLY A 427 -5.21 14.81 19.61
N LEU A 428 -4.89 13.69 20.24
CA LEU A 428 -5.88 12.64 20.54
C LEU A 428 -6.90 13.10 21.58
N GLU A 429 -6.46 13.77 22.64
CA GLU A 429 -7.36 14.27 23.69
C GLU A 429 -8.36 15.28 23.12
N GLU A 430 -7.90 16.21 22.29
CA GLU A 430 -8.76 17.20 21.63
C GLU A 430 -9.80 16.54 20.72
N CYS A 431 -9.42 15.48 20.00
CA CYS A 431 -10.35 14.68 19.18
C CYS A 431 -11.40 13.96 20.02
N LEU A 432 -10.99 13.35 21.14
CA LEU A 432 -11.89 12.65 22.06
C LEU A 432 -12.85 13.64 22.77
N VAL A 433 -12.37 14.81 23.19
CA VAL A 433 -13.22 15.87 23.77
C VAL A 433 -14.23 16.35 22.74
N ALA A 434 -13.81 16.66 21.52
CA ALA A 434 -14.70 17.08 20.45
C ALA A 434 -15.77 16.01 20.13
N ALA A 435 -15.40 14.73 20.14
CA ALA A 435 -16.35 13.62 19.98
C ALA A 435 -17.35 13.57 21.15
N LYS A 436 -16.89 13.70 22.39
CA LYS A 436 -17.71 13.70 23.61
C LYS A 436 -18.71 14.86 23.65
N GLU A 437 -18.31 16.04 23.17
CA GLU A 437 -19.13 17.24 23.15
C GLU A 437 -20.05 17.33 21.93
N SER A 438 -19.90 16.43 20.95
CA SER A 438 -20.68 16.48 19.72
C SER A 438 -22.17 16.21 19.95
N ASP A 439 -23.04 16.89 19.17
CA ASP A 439 -24.47 16.62 19.15
C ASP A 439 -24.75 15.16 18.78
N HIS A 440 -23.95 14.57 17.90
CA HIS A 440 -24.07 13.17 17.52
C HIS A 440 -23.93 12.24 18.74
N TRP A 441 -22.95 12.46 19.61
CA TRP A 441 -22.74 11.62 20.79
C TRP A 441 -23.84 11.81 21.84
N ASN A 442 -24.30 13.04 22.04
CA ASN A 442 -25.23 13.41 23.10
C ASN A 442 -26.71 13.30 22.70
N SER A 443 -27.04 13.16 21.41
CA SER A 443 -28.42 13.01 20.97
C SER A 443 -28.97 11.60 21.25
N PRO A 444 -30.26 11.42 21.46
CA PRO A 444 -30.90 10.10 21.55
C PRO A 444 -30.60 9.26 20.29
N LEU A 445 -30.55 7.93 20.45
CA LEU A 445 -30.34 7.03 19.31
C LEU A 445 -31.52 7.03 18.30
N GLY A 446 -32.64 7.58 18.69
CA GLY A 446 -33.87 7.56 17.90
C GLY A 446 -34.55 6.20 17.85
N ASP A 447 -35.68 6.12 17.16
CA ASP A 447 -36.48 4.90 17.07
C ASP A 447 -35.72 3.81 16.28
N THR A 448 -35.79 2.59 16.78
CA THR A 448 -35.22 1.42 16.12
C THR A 448 -36.31 0.70 15.33
N PRO A 449 -36.16 0.52 14.00
CA PRO A 449 -37.14 -0.23 13.22
C PRO A 449 -37.26 -1.68 13.72
N ALA A 450 -38.46 -2.27 13.56
CA ALA A 450 -38.73 -3.65 13.97
C ALA A 450 -37.71 -4.64 13.33
N GLY A 451 -37.17 -5.53 14.15
CA GLY A 451 -36.17 -6.53 13.72
C GLY A 451 -34.77 -5.99 13.50
N LYS A 452 -34.47 -4.74 13.89
CA LYS A 452 -33.13 -4.15 13.87
C LYS A 452 -32.65 -3.77 15.26
N ALA A 453 -31.34 -3.67 15.44
CA ALA A 453 -30.71 -3.08 16.62
C ALA A 453 -30.00 -1.79 16.21
N ARG A 454 -29.92 -0.83 17.12
CA ARG A 454 -29.21 0.44 16.94
C ARG A 454 -28.25 0.64 18.10
N GLY A 455 -27.03 1.01 17.78
CA GLY A 455 -25.98 1.28 18.77
C GLY A 455 -25.12 2.45 18.34
N ARG A 456 -24.34 2.96 19.27
CA ARG A 456 -23.32 3.98 19.08
C ARG A 456 -22.02 3.48 19.71
N GLY A 457 -20.93 3.63 19.00
CA GLY A 457 -19.61 3.23 19.46
C GLY A 457 -18.57 4.30 19.16
N ILE A 458 -17.44 4.19 19.81
CA ILE A 458 -16.26 5.00 19.58
C ILE A 458 -15.04 4.09 19.56
N ALA A 459 -14.06 4.41 18.73
CA ALA A 459 -12.76 3.76 18.67
C ALA A 459 -11.68 4.79 18.34
N SER A 460 -10.47 4.57 18.82
CA SER A 460 -9.29 5.36 18.52
C SER A 460 -8.34 4.57 17.62
N ALA A 461 -7.70 5.26 16.69
CA ALA A 461 -6.69 4.66 15.81
C ALA A 461 -5.52 5.61 15.60
N TYR A 462 -4.36 5.04 15.35
CA TYR A 462 -3.16 5.78 15.02
C TYR A 462 -2.63 5.37 13.65
N TRP A 463 -2.24 6.35 12.86
CA TRP A 463 -1.42 6.16 11.67
C TRP A 463 -0.33 7.22 11.60
N MET A 464 0.90 6.78 11.37
CA MET A 464 2.02 7.69 11.18
C MET A 464 1.91 8.41 9.83
N ASN A 465 2.18 9.72 9.80
CA ASN A 465 2.33 10.46 8.56
C ASN A 465 3.74 10.23 8.01
N GLY A 466 3.83 9.71 6.78
CA GLY A 466 5.10 9.53 6.10
C GLY A 466 5.72 10.84 5.63
N GLY A 467 7.04 10.91 5.66
CA GLY A 467 7.83 11.95 5.01
C GLY A 467 8.32 11.52 3.63
N GLY A 468 9.42 12.08 3.17
CA GLY A 468 10.16 11.66 1.99
C GLY A 468 10.39 12.76 0.96
N LYS A 469 11.04 12.40 -0.14
CA LYS A 469 11.45 13.31 -1.19
C LYS A 469 10.29 13.62 -2.13
N SER A 470 10.17 14.89 -2.54
CA SER A 470 9.22 15.36 -3.56
C SER A 470 9.82 16.52 -4.33
N THR A 471 9.40 16.66 -5.58
CA THR A 471 9.82 17.75 -6.46
C THR A 471 8.60 18.49 -6.99
N CYS A 472 8.72 19.81 -7.12
CA CYS A 472 7.76 20.68 -7.77
C CYS A 472 8.50 21.82 -8.45
N ASP A 473 8.15 22.10 -9.71
CA ASP A 473 8.64 23.22 -10.49
C ASP A 473 7.49 24.19 -10.78
N LEU A 474 7.76 25.49 -10.67
CA LEU A 474 6.82 26.57 -10.99
C LEU A 474 7.40 27.48 -12.07
N MET A 475 6.56 27.86 -13.02
CA MET A 475 6.90 28.79 -14.07
C MET A 475 5.78 29.83 -14.24
N MET A 476 6.08 31.10 -14.00
CA MET A 476 5.17 32.21 -14.29
C MET A 476 5.10 32.44 -15.80
N GLN A 477 3.89 32.58 -16.32
CA GLN A 477 3.63 32.90 -17.74
C GLN A 477 3.43 34.41 -17.93
N ASP A 478 3.54 34.87 -19.18
CA ASP A 478 3.40 36.29 -19.53
C ASP A 478 2.02 36.87 -19.19
N ASP A 479 0.99 36.01 -19.14
CA ASP A 479 -0.39 36.38 -18.79
C ASP A 479 -0.67 36.35 -17.31
N GLY A 480 0.34 36.05 -16.48
CA GLY A 480 0.22 35.95 -15.02
C GLY A 480 -0.26 34.62 -14.49
N THR A 481 -0.52 33.62 -15.35
CA THR A 481 -0.82 32.26 -14.91
C THR A 481 0.46 31.52 -14.52
N VAL A 482 0.32 30.39 -13.80
CA VAL A 482 1.45 29.59 -13.31
C VAL A 482 1.35 28.15 -13.80
N MET A 483 2.32 27.73 -14.60
CA MET A 483 2.55 26.30 -14.86
C MET A 483 3.17 25.67 -13.63
N MET A 484 2.58 24.56 -13.16
CA MET A 484 3.07 23.78 -12.03
C MET A 484 3.30 22.34 -12.45
N ASN A 485 4.55 21.89 -12.41
CA ASN A 485 4.89 20.48 -12.61
C ASN A 485 5.21 19.83 -11.26
N GLU A 486 4.59 18.68 -10.99
CA GLU A 486 4.86 17.92 -9.77
C GLU A 486 4.87 16.42 -10.07
N GLY A 487 5.61 15.62 -9.27
CA GLY A 487 5.87 14.21 -9.59
C GLY A 487 4.96 13.20 -8.90
N SER A 488 3.94 13.64 -8.13
CA SER A 488 3.08 12.74 -7.35
C SER A 488 1.89 12.25 -8.20
N ALA A 489 1.60 10.96 -8.16
CA ALA A 489 0.35 10.46 -8.72
C ALA A 489 -0.86 11.06 -8.01
N ASP A 490 -1.79 11.66 -8.76
CA ASP A 490 -2.99 12.29 -8.21
C ASP A 490 -4.10 11.29 -7.94
N ILE A 491 -4.28 10.97 -6.67
CA ILE A 491 -5.35 10.10 -6.21
C ILE A 491 -6.32 10.94 -5.38
N GLY A 492 -7.31 11.56 -6.04
CA GLY A 492 -8.37 12.31 -5.39
C GLY A 492 -8.16 13.82 -5.26
N GLY A 493 -7.36 14.47 -6.12
CA GLY A 493 -7.26 15.94 -6.24
C GLY A 493 -6.03 16.54 -5.54
N THR A 494 -4.96 15.78 -5.41
CA THR A 494 -3.71 16.28 -4.82
C THR A 494 -3.10 17.43 -5.61
N ARG A 495 -3.19 17.43 -6.96
CA ARG A 495 -2.77 18.55 -7.82
C ARG A 495 -3.37 19.87 -7.36
N THR A 496 -4.68 19.90 -7.12
CA THR A 496 -5.37 21.10 -6.64
C THR A 496 -4.92 21.49 -5.23
N SER A 497 -4.79 20.53 -4.31
CA SER A 497 -4.35 20.80 -2.93
C SER A 497 -2.91 21.32 -2.88
N ILE A 498 -2.03 20.86 -3.76
CA ILE A 498 -0.64 21.32 -3.90
C ILE A 498 -0.63 22.74 -4.49
N ALA A 499 -1.41 22.97 -5.56
CA ALA A 499 -1.56 24.29 -6.18
C ALA A 499 -2.08 25.34 -5.18
N MET A 500 -3.02 24.98 -4.30
CA MET A 500 -3.51 25.89 -3.25
C MET A 500 -2.40 26.39 -2.32
N GLN A 501 -1.42 25.54 -2.00
CA GLN A 501 -0.31 25.92 -1.12
C GLN A 501 0.64 26.92 -1.82
N ALA A 502 0.93 26.71 -3.11
CA ALA A 502 1.70 27.67 -3.91
C ALA A 502 0.94 28.97 -4.14
N ALA A 503 -0.36 28.89 -4.45
CA ALA A 503 -1.25 30.04 -4.64
C ALA A 503 -1.33 30.93 -3.40
N GLU A 504 -1.40 30.33 -2.21
CA GLU A 504 -1.37 31.06 -0.93
C GLU A 504 -0.09 31.90 -0.78
N VAL A 505 1.05 31.35 -1.22
CA VAL A 505 2.36 32.04 -1.16
C VAL A 505 2.46 33.17 -2.19
N LEU A 506 2.02 32.90 -3.43
CA LEU A 506 2.07 33.89 -4.52
C LEU A 506 1.00 34.97 -4.39
N GLY A 507 -0.08 34.70 -3.63
CA GLY A 507 -1.19 35.63 -3.43
C GLY A 507 -2.12 35.76 -4.64
N ILE A 508 -2.15 34.75 -5.52
CA ILE A 508 -3.00 34.70 -6.71
C ILE A 508 -4.08 33.62 -6.58
N PRO A 509 -5.16 33.64 -7.38
CA PRO A 509 -6.18 32.61 -7.40
C PRO A 509 -5.60 31.24 -7.75
N VAL A 510 -6.12 30.14 -7.17
CA VAL A 510 -5.69 28.79 -7.50
C VAL A 510 -6.12 28.37 -8.91
N GLU A 511 -7.14 29.00 -9.45
CA GLU A 511 -7.66 28.84 -10.79
C GLU A 511 -6.67 29.27 -11.88
N ASP A 512 -5.73 30.18 -11.54
CA ASP A 512 -4.66 30.64 -12.43
C ASP A 512 -3.47 29.66 -12.49
N PHE A 513 -3.53 28.54 -11.76
CA PHE A 513 -2.55 27.46 -11.85
C PHE A 513 -2.93 26.43 -12.89
N HIS A 514 -1.93 25.92 -13.61
CA HIS A 514 -2.03 24.81 -14.56
C HIS A 514 -1.18 23.64 -14.06
N PRO A 515 -1.70 22.83 -13.09
CA PRO A 515 -0.94 21.71 -12.53
C PRO A 515 -0.87 20.53 -13.50
N SER A 516 0.34 20.02 -13.70
CA SER A 516 0.66 18.87 -14.54
C SER A 516 1.52 17.85 -13.80
N ILE A 517 1.38 16.58 -14.16
CA ILE A 517 2.24 15.48 -13.70
C ILE A 517 2.96 14.94 -14.93
N PRO A 518 4.20 15.36 -15.18
CA PRO A 518 4.98 14.92 -16.35
C PRO A 518 5.54 13.51 -16.15
N ASP A 519 6.23 13.00 -17.17
CA ASP A 519 6.95 11.73 -17.10
C ASP A 519 8.20 11.79 -16.18
N THR A 520 8.77 10.62 -15.88
CA THR A 520 9.91 10.50 -14.96
C THR A 520 11.23 11.07 -15.46
N ASP A 521 11.33 11.48 -16.72
CA ASP A 521 12.52 12.14 -17.27
C ASP A 521 12.39 13.66 -17.21
N SER A 522 11.15 14.18 -17.08
CA SER A 522 10.81 15.60 -17.17
C SER A 522 10.63 16.28 -15.81
N ILE A 523 10.69 15.53 -14.69
CA ILE A 523 10.60 16.05 -13.33
C ILE A 523 11.58 15.31 -12.41
N GLY A 524 12.00 15.93 -11.33
CA GLY A 524 12.84 15.30 -10.31
C GLY A 524 12.11 14.21 -9.52
N PHE A 525 12.89 13.37 -8.82
CA PHE A 525 12.35 12.26 -8.05
C PHE A 525 11.27 12.67 -7.06
N THR A 526 10.16 11.95 -7.11
CA THR A 526 9.06 12.08 -6.14
C THR A 526 8.65 10.68 -5.68
N GLY A 527 8.58 10.50 -4.36
CA GLY A 527 8.13 9.23 -3.76
C GLY A 527 6.65 8.97 -4.03
N VAL A 528 6.24 7.76 -3.70
CA VAL A 528 4.87 7.27 -3.92
C VAL A 528 3.80 8.15 -3.25
N THR A 529 2.64 8.26 -3.85
CA THR A 529 1.42 8.74 -3.20
C THR A 529 0.88 7.65 -2.27
N GLY A 530 1.35 7.66 -1.04
CA GLY A 530 1.09 6.69 0.04
C GLY A 530 1.52 7.27 1.38
N GLY A 531 1.33 6.56 2.51
CA GLY A 531 1.75 6.99 3.84
C GLY A 531 1.19 8.33 4.31
N SER A 532 0.12 8.83 3.70
CA SER A 532 -0.50 10.12 3.98
C SER A 532 0.46 11.32 3.82
N ARG A 533 1.40 11.25 2.86
CA ARG A 533 2.50 12.20 2.72
C ARG A 533 2.31 13.28 1.65
N THR A 534 1.57 13.00 0.56
CA THR A 534 1.63 13.80 -0.66
C THR A 534 1.27 15.27 -0.46
N THR A 535 0.13 15.58 0.15
CA THR A 535 -0.27 16.97 0.44
C THR A 535 0.75 17.69 1.30
N TYR A 536 1.41 17.00 2.23
CA TYR A 536 2.45 17.57 3.08
C TYR A 536 3.78 17.72 2.34
N THR A 537 4.35 16.63 1.79
CA THR A 537 5.73 16.66 1.25
C THR A 537 5.82 17.33 -0.12
N THR A 538 4.87 17.04 -1.02
CA THR A 538 4.83 17.70 -2.34
C THR A 538 4.29 19.11 -2.21
N GLY A 539 3.34 19.34 -1.29
CA GLY A 539 2.90 20.69 -0.94
C GLY A 539 4.02 21.56 -0.38
N LEU A 540 4.91 20.98 0.46
CA LEU A 540 6.11 21.70 0.93
C LEU A 540 7.08 22.02 -0.20
N ALA A 541 7.24 21.11 -1.16
CA ALA A 541 8.05 21.37 -2.36
C ALA A 541 7.48 22.54 -3.19
N ALA A 542 6.15 22.56 -3.39
CA ALA A 542 5.45 23.64 -4.09
C ALA A 542 5.52 24.97 -3.31
N TYR A 543 5.34 24.92 -1.98
CA TYR A 543 5.51 26.09 -1.11
C TYR A 543 6.92 26.67 -1.24
N ASN A 544 7.96 25.84 -1.18
CA ASN A 544 9.35 26.28 -1.30
C ASN A 544 9.66 26.84 -2.70
N ALA A 545 9.11 26.22 -3.76
CA ALA A 545 9.25 26.73 -5.12
C ALA A 545 8.56 28.10 -5.29
N ALA A 546 7.37 28.29 -4.71
CA ALA A 546 6.67 29.56 -4.72
C ALA A 546 7.42 30.66 -3.94
N GLN A 547 8.03 30.34 -2.80
CA GLN A 547 8.88 31.29 -2.07
C GLN A 547 10.08 31.77 -2.90
N LYS A 548 10.74 30.85 -3.62
CA LYS A 548 11.84 31.20 -4.52
C LYS A 548 11.35 32.10 -5.67
N LEU A 549 10.24 31.75 -6.30
CA LEU A 549 9.64 32.53 -7.39
C LEU A 549 9.28 33.96 -6.93
N VAL A 550 8.72 34.11 -5.71
CA VAL A 550 8.45 35.44 -5.11
C VAL A 550 9.75 36.24 -4.93
N ALA A 551 10.85 35.61 -4.56
CA ALA A 551 12.13 36.27 -4.41
C ALA A 551 12.66 36.77 -5.75
N GLU A 552 12.64 35.93 -6.77
CA GLU A 552 13.06 36.27 -8.16
C GLU A 552 12.22 37.39 -8.78
N LEU A 553 10.90 37.40 -8.56
CA LEU A 553 10.01 38.46 -9.05
C LEU A 553 10.23 39.83 -8.37
N LYS A 554 10.93 39.88 -7.25
CA LYS A 554 11.24 41.13 -6.52
C LYS A 554 12.60 41.72 -6.90
N GLU A 555 13.45 40.98 -7.57
CA GLU A 555 14.73 41.43 -8.13
C GLU A 555 14.52 42.15 -9.49
#